data_5ed0a2b3c655b6bdee4fe079c34dc6cf
#
_entry.id   5ed0a2b3c655b6bdee4fe079c34dc6cf
#
_cell.length_a   1.000
_cell.length_b   1.000
_cell.length_c   1.000
_cell.angle_alpha   90.00
_cell.angle_beta   90.00
_cell.angle_gamma   90.00
#
_symmetry.space_group_name_H-M   'P 1'
#
loop_
_entity.id
_entity.type
_entity.pdbx_description
1 polymer ?
#
loop_
_entity_poly.entity_id
_entity_poly.type
_entity_poly.pdbx_seq_one_letter_code
_entity_poly.pdbx_strand_id
1 'polypeptide(L)'
;MKITGYRSLSTVHDWGRITGDVNGVQSGHTTPVPVLVIETDSGLEGVGLGAHGDIARIFPAIEGEDPRAVVALYDRMLDWVFKAGHSGSTFGTIGAIDMALWDLKAKAADEPLWRTLGARERFVPGYASGLEYGLSDEELVDLYTRFADRGFKAGKLKGGRDLERDLPRLEIMRDALSRNSRHPALMFDVNESWNHAQAARYVGAIEEHLDLTWVEEPLRRWDAAGMAALRGKIRAAIASGENLTGLEQYRPLLDANAVDVVQVGNVWGITHFLRVATLAHGHDLPVSPVAFNANPVAHAAAAVPNLLTYEVQDLSFPLGLDVDQQFDDGGIVLGDRPGLGIIVDESLVTSAGAWVAPPASGPHVRPERAALRLVAEPDVIDDPTFPLRPVS
;
A
#
# COMPACT_ATOMS: atom_id res chain seq x y z
N MET A 1 31.65 -6.53 4.82
CA MET A 1 30.68 -5.46 5.07
C MET A 1 29.85 -5.88 6.29
N LYS A 2 29.78 -5.01 7.29
CA LYS A 2 29.03 -5.25 8.54
C LYS A 2 28.17 -4.05 8.86
N ILE A 3 26.98 -4.29 9.40
CA ILE A 3 26.07 -3.26 9.90
C ILE A 3 26.70 -2.61 11.14
N THR A 4 26.82 -1.29 11.17
CA THR A 4 27.47 -0.55 12.25
C THR A 4 26.57 0.46 12.96
N GLY A 5 25.46 0.87 12.32
CA GLY A 5 24.60 1.89 12.87
C GLY A 5 23.34 2.10 12.04
N TYR A 6 22.52 3.04 12.50
CA TYR A 6 21.37 3.52 11.75
C TYR A 6 21.12 5.01 12.04
N ARG A 7 20.47 5.67 11.08
CA ARG A 7 19.89 7.00 11.24
C ARG A 7 18.38 6.97 11.01
N SER A 8 17.65 7.66 11.87
CA SER A 8 16.20 7.87 11.73
C SER A 8 15.96 9.27 11.21
N LEU A 9 15.39 9.37 10.04
CA LEU A 9 15.09 10.62 9.35
C LEU A 9 13.58 10.69 9.08
N SER A 10 13.09 11.89 8.78
CA SER A 10 11.72 12.12 8.36
C SER A 10 11.67 13.19 7.28
N THR A 11 10.84 12.95 6.30
CA THR A 11 10.44 13.96 5.32
C THR A 11 8.92 14.01 5.21
N VAL A 12 8.41 14.67 4.21
CA VAL A 12 6.97 14.76 3.92
C VAL A 12 6.70 14.41 2.46
N HIS A 13 5.56 13.78 2.22
CA HIS A 13 4.95 13.72 0.90
C HIS A 13 3.91 14.83 0.80
N ASP A 14 4.06 15.71 -0.18
CA ASP A 14 3.07 16.75 -0.48
C ASP A 14 2.16 16.25 -1.60
N TRP A 15 0.93 15.96 -1.23
CA TRP A 15 -0.09 15.49 -2.17
C TRP A 15 -0.65 16.62 -3.07
N GLY A 16 -0.41 17.89 -2.69
CA GLY A 16 -1.05 19.06 -3.33
C GLY A 16 -2.58 19.09 -3.17
N ARG A 17 -3.15 18.19 -2.37
CA ARG A 17 -4.59 17.99 -2.14
C ARG A 17 -4.84 17.30 -0.82
N ILE A 18 -6.09 17.34 -0.35
CA ILE A 18 -6.50 16.52 0.80
C ILE A 18 -6.51 15.03 0.43
N THR A 19 -6.26 14.18 1.41
CA THR A 19 -6.28 12.72 1.24
C THR A 19 -7.19 12.08 2.27
N GLY A 20 -7.77 10.94 1.93
CA GLY A 20 -8.63 10.21 2.86
C GLY A 20 -9.25 8.96 2.24
N ASP A 21 -9.92 8.21 3.10
CA ASP A 21 -10.75 7.07 2.75
C ASP A 21 -12.10 7.16 3.46
N VAL A 22 -12.90 6.11 3.40
CA VAL A 22 -14.22 6.03 4.03
C VAL A 22 -14.19 6.20 5.56
N ASN A 23 -13.05 6.01 6.22
CA ASN A 23 -12.89 6.17 7.67
C ASN A 23 -12.60 7.62 8.07
N GLY A 24 -12.08 8.44 7.16
CA GLY A 24 -11.86 9.86 7.42
C GLY A 24 -10.95 10.53 6.41
N VAL A 25 -10.90 11.85 6.50
CA VAL A 25 -10.09 12.72 5.66
C VAL A 25 -9.03 13.39 6.52
N GLN A 26 -7.79 13.43 6.04
CA GLN A 26 -6.71 14.15 6.70
C GLN A 26 -6.84 15.65 6.49
N SER A 27 -6.56 16.42 7.54
CA SER A 27 -6.42 17.86 7.42
C SER A 27 -5.03 18.19 6.86
N GLY A 28 -5.00 18.98 5.79
CA GLY A 28 -3.74 19.37 5.14
C GLY A 28 -3.37 18.51 3.94
N HIS A 29 -2.28 18.90 3.31
CA HIS A 29 -1.85 18.35 2.01
C HIS A 29 -0.61 17.47 2.13
N THR A 30 -0.06 17.31 3.32
CA THR A 30 1.20 16.59 3.54
C THR A 30 1.06 15.44 4.51
N THR A 31 1.78 14.37 4.25
CA THR A 31 1.92 13.24 5.18
C THR A 31 3.39 13.02 5.55
N PRO A 32 3.70 12.70 6.81
CA PRO A 32 5.06 12.36 7.22
C PRO A 32 5.53 11.07 6.51
N VAL A 33 6.78 11.07 6.09
CA VAL A 33 7.45 9.91 5.50
C VAL A 33 8.69 9.58 6.33
N PRO A 34 8.62 8.58 7.21
CA PRO A 34 9.78 8.10 7.95
C PRO A 34 10.76 7.40 7.02
N VAL A 35 12.05 7.75 7.15
CA VAL A 35 13.17 7.19 6.37
C VAL A 35 14.19 6.62 7.33
N LEU A 36 14.49 5.33 7.16
CA LEU A 36 15.53 4.63 7.91
C LEU A 36 16.76 4.48 7.00
N VAL A 37 17.92 4.86 7.52
CA VAL A 37 19.21 4.60 6.86
C VAL A 37 19.99 3.62 7.73
N ILE A 38 20.38 2.48 7.17
CA ILE A 38 21.28 1.49 7.80
C ILE A 38 22.70 1.73 7.30
N GLU A 39 23.64 1.85 8.24
CA GLU A 39 25.04 2.16 7.99
C GLU A 39 25.92 0.91 8.04
N THR A 40 27.00 0.89 7.26
CA THR A 40 27.95 -0.22 7.26
C THR A 40 29.40 0.26 7.39
N ASP A 41 30.28 -0.64 7.81
CA ASP A 41 31.73 -0.42 7.88
C ASP A 41 32.42 -0.22 6.51
N SER A 42 31.72 -0.50 5.42
CA SER A 42 32.21 -0.26 4.05
C SER A 42 31.88 1.13 3.52
N GLY A 43 31.10 1.92 4.23
CA GLY A 43 30.59 3.21 3.79
C GLY A 43 29.36 3.13 2.87
N LEU A 44 28.90 1.93 2.51
CA LEU A 44 27.60 1.77 1.85
C LEU A 44 26.48 1.94 2.86
N GLU A 45 25.42 2.60 2.43
CA GLU A 45 24.21 2.87 3.21
C GLU A 45 22.97 2.30 2.51
N GLY A 46 22.06 1.72 3.29
CA GLY A 46 20.81 1.21 2.80
C GLY A 46 19.63 2.05 3.27
N VAL A 47 18.69 2.31 2.37
CA VAL A 47 17.51 3.11 2.63
C VAL A 47 16.28 2.20 2.79
N GLY A 48 15.54 2.40 3.88
CA GLY A 48 14.25 1.78 4.11
C GLY A 48 13.19 2.85 4.41
N LEU A 49 11.96 2.59 4.03
CA LEU A 49 10.84 3.51 4.19
C LEU A 49 9.79 2.92 5.12
N GLY A 50 9.20 3.74 5.95
CA GLY A 50 8.12 3.35 6.85
C GLY A 50 8.41 3.63 8.31
N ALA A 51 7.34 3.57 9.11
CA ALA A 51 7.43 3.77 10.55
C ALA A 51 8.34 2.71 11.19
N HIS A 52 9.37 3.15 11.91
CA HIS A 52 10.38 2.29 12.52
C HIS A 52 10.59 2.62 14.02
N GLY A 53 9.49 2.87 14.73
CA GLY A 53 9.50 3.22 16.15
C GLY A 53 10.18 2.21 17.07
N ASP A 54 10.22 0.95 16.69
CA ASP A 54 10.86 -0.13 17.46
C ASP A 54 12.33 -0.37 17.07
N ILE A 55 12.97 0.51 16.27
CA ILE A 55 14.32 0.30 15.73
C ILE A 55 15.35 0.02 16.84
N ALA A 56 15.33 0.77 17.95
CA ALA A 56 16.27 0.57 19.05
C ALA A 56 16.15 -0.81 19.70
N ARG A 57 14.95 -1.40 19.67
CA ARG A 57 14.69 -2.76 20.20
C ARG A 57 15.14 -3.85 19.24
N ILE A 58 14.99 -3.61 17.92
CA ILE A 58 15.23 -4.63 16.89
C ILE A 58 16.67 -4.59 16.38
N PHE A 59 17.28 -3.41 16.31
CA PHE A 59 18.62 -3.22 15.77
C PHE A 59 19.71 -4.15 16.34
N PRO A 60 19.71 -4.47 17.65
CA PRO A 60 20.66 -5.42 18.21
C PRO A 60 20.62 -6.82 17.58
N ALA A 61 19.51 -7.19 16.93
CA ALA A 61 19.41 -8.46 16.22
C ALA A 61 20.28 -8.51 14.94
N ILE A 62 20.61 -7.37 14.39
CA ILE A 62 21.33 -7.25 13.10
C ILE A 62 22.69 -6.55 13.19
N GLU A 63 22.99 -5.89 14.30
CA GLU A 63 24.26 -5.19 14.50
C GLU A 63 25.46 -6.13 14.35
N GLY A 64 26.46 -5.70 13.60
CA GLY A 64 27.68 -6.49 13.33
C GLY A 64 27.52 -7.59 12.29
N GLU A 65 26.32 -7.86 11.80
CA GLU A 65 26.02 -8.87 10.79
C GLU A 65 26.31 -8.37 9.36
N ASP A 66 26.41 -9.29 8.42
CA ASP A 66 26.50 -8.97 6.99
C ASP A 66 25.11 -8.67 6.42
N PRO A 67 24.84 -7.42 5.99
CA PRO A 67 23.50 -7.05 5.51
C PRO A 67 23.06 -7.82 4.26
N ARG A 68 23.97 -8.46 3.52
CA ARG A 68 23.63 -9.26 2.34
C ARG A 68 22.89 -10.55 2.67
N ALA A 69 22.94 -11.00 3.93
CA ALA A 69 22.18 -12.15 4.43
C ALA A 69 20.72 -11.82 4.75
N VAL A 70 20.04 -11.07 3.87
CA VAL A 70 18.73 -10.43 4.13
C VAL A 70 17.71 -11.38 4.72
N VAL A 71 17.48 -12.53 4.08
CA VAL A 71 16.44 -13.49 4.50
C VAL A 71 16.72 -14.06 5.89
N ALA A 72 17.99 -14.37 6.18
CA ALA A 72 18.38 -14.87 7.50
C ALA A 72 18.23 -13.79 8.59
N LEU A 73 18.57 -12.56 8.27
CA LEU A 73 18.40 -11.42 9.18
C LEU A 73 16.92 -11.07 9.39
N TYR A 74 16.10 -11.21 8.36
CA TYR A 74 14.66 -11.05 8.47
C TYR A 74 14.07 -12.05 9.48
N ASP A 75 14.37 -13.33 9.34
CA ASP A 75 13.90 -14.37 10.28
C ASP A 75 14.45 -14.14 11.70
N ARG A 76 15.71 -13.74 11.81
CA ARG A 76 16.31 -13.40 13.11
C ARG A 76 15.62 -12.23 13.80
N MET A 77 15.18 -11.20 13.05
CA MET A 77 14.40 -10.12 13.61
C MET A 77 13.02 -10.58 14.12
N LEU A 78 12.35 -11.48 13.40
CA LEU A 78 11.10 -12.10 13.87
C LEU A 78 11.30 -12.90 15.15
N ASP A 79 12.35 -13.72 15.22
CA ASP A 79 12.72 -14.49 16.40
C ASP A 79 13.05 -13.59 17.60
N TRP A 80 13.72 -12.47 17.34
CA TRP A 80 14.10 -11.49 18.36
C TRP A 80 12.90 -10.88 19.08
N VAL A 81 11.81 -10.65 18.36
CA VAL A 81 10.58 -10.07 18.89
C VAL A 81 9.49 -11.07 19.20
N PHE A 82 9.78 -12.35 19.12
CA PHE A 82 8.85 -13.47 19.22
C PHE A 82 7.86 -13.36 20.40
N LYS A 83 8.32 -12.99 21.61
CA LYS A 83 7.46 -12.85 22.79
C LYS A 83 6.64 -11.57 22.83
N ALA A 84 7.10 -10.52 22.17
CA ALA A 84 6.37 -9.26 22.07
C ALA A 84 5.34 -9.26 20.93
N GLY A 85 5.42 -10.26 20.04
CA GLY A 85 4.67 -10.31 18.80
C GLY A 85 5.31 -9.47 17.71
N HIS A 86 4.99 -9.78 16.46
CA HIS A 86 5.50 -9.12 15.28
C HIS A 86 4.34 -8.57 14.44
N SER A 87 3.51 -7.74 15.03
CA SER A 87 2.41 -7.07 14.35
C SER A 87 2.49 -5.56 14.50
N GLY A 88 1.73 -4.83 13.72
CA GLY A 88 1.65 -3.38 13.80
C GLY A 88 3.01 -2.69 13.63
N SER A 89 3.35 -1.74 14.50
CA SER A 89 4.57 -0.93 14.41
C SER A 89 5.85 -1.75 14.48
N THR A 90 5.85 -2.84 15.24
CA THR A 90 6.99 -3.78 15.32
C THR A 90 7.25 -4.43 13.95
N PHE A 91 6.20 -4.89 13.28
CA PHE A 91 6.33 -5.49 11.95
C PHE A 91 6.72 -4.44 10.91
N GLY A 92 6.17 -3.22 10.99
CA GLY A 92 6.58 -2.09 10.15
C GLY A 92 8.06 -1.74 10.29
N THR A 93 8.60 -1.80 11.52
CA THR A 93 10.04 -1.59 11.76
C THR A 93 10.88 -2.68 11.09
N ILE A 94 10.46 -3.96 11.17
CA ILE A 94 11.12 -5.06 10.47
C ILE A 94 11.07 -4.83 8.96
N GLY A 95 9.93 -4.37 8.44
CA GLY A 95 9.76 -4.03 7.02
C GLY A 95 10.70 -2.91 6.56
N ALA A 96 10.85 -1.84 7.32
CA ALA A 96 11.77 -0.75 7.00
C ALA A 96 13.25 -1.22 7.02
N ILE A 97 13.64 -2.03 8.00
CA ILE A 97 14.98 -2.63 8.04
C ILE A 97 15.18 -3.56 6.84
N ASP A 98 14.23 -4.41 6.53
CA ASP A 98 14.27 -5.36 5.41
C ASP A 98 14.49 -4.64 4.07
N MET A 99 13.78 -3.55 3.82
CA MET A 99 14.00 -2.71 2.63
C MET A 99 15.43 -2.18 2.57
N ALA A 100 15.97 -1.67 3.68
CA ALA A 100 17.34 -1.17 3.74
C ALA A 100 18.39 -2.27 3.52
N LEU A 101 18.15 -3.49 4.01
CA LEU A 101 19.02 -4.63 3.78
C LEU A 101 19.01 -5.07 2.31
N TRP A 102 17.85 -5.11 1.66
CA TRP A 102 17.74 -5.39 0.23
C TRP A 102 18.43 -4.31 -0.62
N ASP A 103 18.28 -3.04 -0.25
CA ASP A 103 18.95 -1.91 -0.87
C ASP A 103 20.48 -2.07 -0.77
N LEU A 104 21.02 -2.38 0.42
CA LEU A 104 22.44 -2.65 0.64
C LEU A 104 22.94 -3.86 -0.17
N LYS A 105 22.16 -4.93 -0.21
CA LYS A 105 22.55 -6.13 -0.97
C LYS A 105 22.71 -5.83 -2.46
N ALA A 106 21.78 -5.11 -3.03
CA ALA A 106 21.82 -4.75 -4.44
C ALA A 106 22.89 -3.70 -4.74
N LYS A 107 23.07 -2.69 -3.88
CA LYS A 107 24.19 -1.74 -3.97
C LYS A 107 25.56 -2.42 -3.89
N ALA A 108 25.70 -3.43 -3.04
CA ALA A 108 26.95 -4.20 -2.92
C ALA A 108 27.25 -5.04 -4.18
N ALA A 109 26.25 -5.35 -4.98
CA ALA A 109 26.38 -6.01 -6.28
C ALA A 109 26.49 -5.02 -7.46
N ASP A 110 26.39 -3.72 -7.19
CA ASP A 110 26.31 -2.65 -8.20
C ASP A 110 25.17 -2.88 -9.21
N GLU A 111 24.02 -3.32 -8.71
CA GLU A 111 22.84 -3.63 -9.51
C GLU A 111 21.58 -2.96 -8.97
N PRO A 112 20.60 -2.60 -9.82
CA PRO A 112 19.28 -2.24 -9.34
C PRO A 112 18.60 -3.46 -8.70
N LEU A 113 17.82 -3.24 -7.66
CA LEU A 113 17.24 -4.34 -6.88
C LEU A 113 16.35 -5.27 -7.72
N TRP A 114 15.59 -4.75 -8.70
CA TRP A 114 14.78 -5.60 -9.57
C TRP A 114 15.61 -6.67 -10.31
N ARG A 115 16.85 -6.31 -10.72
CA ARG A 115 17.77 -7.24 -11.37
C ARG A 115 18.36 -8.25 -10.38
N THR A 116 18.77 -7.79 -9.21
CA THR A 116 19.26 -8.65 -8.11
C THR A 116 18.20 -9.69 -7.71
N LEU A 117 16.90 -9.35 -7.80
CA LEU A 117 15.79 -10.26 -7.54
C LEU A 117 15.43 -11.18 -8.71
N GLY A 118 16.10 -11.01 -9.87
CA GLY A 118 15.91 -11.85 -11.03
C GLY A 118 14.76 -11.48 -11.95
N ALA A 119 14.25 -10.26 -11.86
CA ALA A 119 13.25 -9.77 -12.80
C ALA A 119 13.83 -9.68 -14.22
N ARG A 120 13.03 -10.07 -15.21
CA ARG A 120 13.38 -9.99 -16.62
C ARG A 120 13.28 -8.56 -17.15
N GLU A 121 12.28 -7.84 -16.70
CA GLU A 121 11.88 -6.52 -17.20
C GLU A 121 11.68 -5.56 -16.02
N ARG A 122 11.87 -4.27 -16.30
CA ARG A 122 11.78 -3.20 -15.29
C ARG A 122 10.39 -2.52 -15.24
N PHE A 123 9.45 -2.98 -16.04
CA PHE A 123 8.08 -2.44 -16.06
C PHE A 123 7.19 -3.20 -15.08
N VAL A 124 6.45 -2.46 -14.28
CA VAL A 124 5.47 -2.95 -13.32
C VAL A 124 4.11 -2.35 -13.67
N PRO A 125 3.14 -3.14 -14.16
CA PRO A 125 1.82 -2.62 -14.48
C PRO A 125 1.14 -2.06 -13.24
N GLY A 126 0.47 -0.90 -13.38
CA GLY A 126 -0.11 -0.17 -12.27
C GLY A 126 -1.58 0.17 -12.44
N TYR A 127 -2.21 0.55 -11.34
CA TYR A 127 -3.51 1.22 -11.32
C TYR A 127 -3.46 2.51 -10.52
N ALA A 128 -4.27 3.48 -10.95
CA ALA A 128 -4.39 4.78 -10.28
C ALA A 128 -5.18 4.64 -8.97
N SER A 129 -4.67 5.23 -7.90
CA SER A 129 -5.37 5.28 -6.60
C SER A 129 -4.96 6.56 -5.89
N GLY A 130 -5.90 7.41 -5.57
CA GLY A 130 -5.56 8.77 -5.14
C GLY A 130 -5.78 9.08 -3.68
N LEU A 131 -6.30 8.16 -2.85
CA LEU A 131 -6.82 8.50 -1.51
C LEU A 131 -7.83 9.67 -1.59
N GLU A 132 -8.65 9.65 -2.62
CA GLU A 132 -9.43 10.77 -3.16
C GLU A 132 -10.79 10.98 -2.49
N TYR A 133 -11.09 10.26 -1.41
CA TYR A 133 -12.42 10.24 -0.79
C TYR A 133 -12.99 11.63 -0.48
N GLY A 134 -12.13 12.57 -0.08
CA GLY A 134 -12.51 13.94 0.28
C GLY A 134 -12.58 14.93 -0.88
N LEU A 135 -12.20 14.54 -2.11
CA LEU A 135 -12.15 15.45 -3.25
C LEU A 135 -13.55 15.77 -3.80
N SER A 136 -13.70 16.97 -4.37
CA SER A 136 -14.83 17.32 -5.23
C SER A 136 -14.80 16.53 -6.55
N ASP A 137 -15.89 16.55 -7.30
CA ASP A 137 -15.96 15.84 -8.58
C ASP A 137 -15.01 16.45 -9.61
N GLU A 138 -14.79 17.77 -9.61
CA GLU A 138 -13.83 18.46 -10.47
C GLU A 138 -12.39 18.04 -10.14
N GLU A 139 -12.03 18.01 -8.85
CA GLU A 139 -10.70 17.54 -8.41
C GLU A 139 -10.48 16.06 -8.73
N LEU A 140 -11.55 15.26 -8.70
CA LEU A 140 -11.50 13.85 -9.07
C LEU A 140 -11.26 13.68 -10.58
N VAL A 141 -11.92 14.47 -11.42
CA VAL A 141 -11.67 14.51 -12.87
C VAL A 141 -10.20 14.86 -13.14
N ASP A 142 -9.68 15.89 -12.48
CA ASP A 142 -8.29 16.32 -12.65
C ASP A 142 -7.31 15.22 -12.22
N LEU A 143 -7.58 14.55 -11.10
CA LEU A 143 -6.75 13.48 -10.59
C LEU A 143 -6.64 12.33 -11.59
N TYR A 144 -7.77 11.76 -12.02
CA TYR A 144 -7.73 10.60 -12.93
C TYR A 144 -7.32 10.99 -14.35
N THR A 145 -7.51 12.25 -14.77
CA THR A 145 -6.97 12.75 -16.04
C THR A 145 -5.44 12.74 -16.01
N ARG A 146 -4.80 13.19 -14.92
CA ARG A 146 -3.34 13.15 -14.77
C ARG A 146 -2.79 11.72 -14.86
N PHE A 147 -3.48 10.75 -14.25
CA PHE A 147 -3.12 9.34 -14.39
C PHE A 147 -3.33 8.83 -15.82
N ALA A 148 -4.45 9.18 -16.45
CA ALA A 148 -4.72 8.81 -17.84
C ALA A 148 -3.66 9.38 -18.81
N ASP A 149 -3.15 10.59 -18.57
CA ASP A 149 -2.05 11.19 -19.33
C ASP A 149 -0.72 10.42 -19.22
N ARG A 150 -0.58 9.57 -18.20
CA ARG A 150 0.53 8.61 -18.01
C ARG A 150 0.21 7.18 -18.50
N GLY A 151 -0.86 7.03 -19.25
CA GLY A 151 -1.23 5.74 -19.86
C GLY A 151 -2.02 4.79 -18.95
N PHE A 152 -2.40 5.18 -17.74
CA PHE A 152 -3.17 4.31 -16.85
C PHE A 152 -4.52 3.93 -17.45
N LYS A 153 -4.88 2.65 -17.28
CA LYS A 153 -6.10 2.00 -17.82
C LYS A 153 -6.95 1.38 -16.71
N ALA A 154 -6.49 1.49 -15.49
CA ALA A 154 -7.10 0.92 -14.30
C ALA A 154 -7.09 1.96 -13.18
N GLY A 155 -8.13 1.96 -12.36
CA GLY A 155 -8.23 2.88 -11.24
C GLY A 155 -9.04 2.30 -10.08
N LYS A 156 -8.75 2.77 -8.89
CA LYS A 156 -9.42 2.42 -7.65
C LYS A 156 -10.01 3.68 -7.02
N LEU A 157 -11.28 3.61 -6.64
CA LEU A 157 -12.00 4.66 -5.94
C LEU A 157 -12.21 4.26 -4.48
N LYS A 158 -11.98 5.18 -3.56
CA LYS A 158 -12.34 5.06 -2.14
C LYS A 158 -13.80 5.47 -1.94
N GLY A 159 -14.61 4.60 -1.32
CA GLY A 159 -16.03 4.86 -1.08
C GLY A 159 -16.68 3.87 -0.11
N GLY A 160 -18.00 3.71 -0.21
CA GLY A 160 -18.72 2.66 0.52
C GLY A 160 -19.66 3.16 1.60
N ARG A 161 -19.91 4.46 1.69
CA ARG A 161 -20.88 5.01 2.64
C ARG A 161 -22.16 5.52 2.00
N ASP A 162 -22.05 6.08 0.80
CA ASP A 162 -23.14 6.71 0.09
C ASP A 162 -23.11 6.27 -1.37
N LEU A 163 -24.04 5.37 -1.73
CA LEU A 163 -24.12 4.81 -3.07
C LEU A 163 -24.47 5.88 -4.12
N GLU A 164 -25.31 6.85 -3.78
CA GLU A 164 -25.71 7.92 -4.69
C GLU A 164 -24.53 8.84 -5.03
N ARG A 165 -23.60 8.98 -4.09
CA ARG A 165 -22.34 9.70 -4.31
C ARG A 165 -21.30 8.83 -5.03
N ASP A 166 -21.18 7.57 -4.66
CA ASP A 166 -20.08 6.70 -5.13
C ASP A 166 -20.25 6.31 -6.62
N LEU A 167 -21.49 6.08 -7.08
CA LEU A 167 -21.75 5.72 -8.47
C LEU A 167 -21.28 6.77 -9.48
N PRO A 168 -21.67 8.06 -9.37
CA PRO A 168 -21.17 9.09 -10.29
C PRO A 168 -19.64 9.23 -10.25
N ARG A 169 -19.02 9.04 -9.10
CA ARG A 169 -17.56 9.12 -8.93
C ARG A 169 -16.83 7.95 -9.60
N LEU A 170 -17.40 6.75 -9.55
CA LEU A 170 -16.90 5.60 -10.32
C LEU A 170 -17.04 5.86 -11.84
N GLU A 171 -18.09 6.54 -12.28
CA GLU A 171 -18.26 6.94 -13.68
C GLU A 171 -17.23 7.99 -14.10
N ILE A 172 -16.95 8.99 -13.27
CA ILE A 172 -15.88 9.98 -13.51
C ILE A 172 -14.54 9.28 -13.72
N MET A 173 -14.18 8.35 -12.83
CA MET A 173 -12.95 7.56 -12.94
C MET A 173 -12.93 6.74 -14.25
N ARG A 174 -14.02 6.02 -14.54
CA ARG A 174 -14.19 5.25 -15.79
C ARG A 174 -13.96 6.14 -17.01
N ASP A 175 -14.63 7.27 -17.07
CA ASP A 175 -14.63 8.15 -18.24
C ASP A 175 -13.22 8.74 -18.48
N ALA A 176 -12.53 9.16 -17.43
CA ALA A 176 -11.15 9.63 -17.54
C ALA A 176 -10.20 8.54 -18.07
N LEU A 177 -10.30 7.31 -17.55
CA LEU A 177 -9.45 6.17 -17.94
C LEU A 177 -9.84 5.57 -19.30
N SER A 178 -11.07 5.83 -19.79
CA SER A 178 -11.54 5.37 -21.11
C SER A 178 -10.77 5.98 -22.29
N ARG A 179 -9.97 7.00 -22.04
CA ARG A 179 -9.01 7.54 -23.03
C ARG A 179 -7.96 6.51 -23.46
N ASN A 180 -7.62 5.56 -22.57
CA ASN A 180 -6.57 4.57 -22.78
C ASN A 180 -7.10 3.13 -22.94
N SER A 181 -8.36 2.86 -22.59
CA SER A 181 -8.98 1.53 -22.71
C SER A 181 -10.47 1.66 -22.94
N ARG A 182 -11.03 0.84 -23.83
CA ARG A 182 -12.49 0.75 -24.02
C ARG A 182 -13.19 0.17 -22.78
N HIS A 183 -12.47 -0.60 -21.97
CA HIS A 183 -12.95 -1.26 -20.78
C HIS A 183 -11.89 -1.06 -19.68
N PRO A 184 -11.82 0.13 -19.06
CA PRO A 184 -10.89 0.35 -17.97
C PRO A 184 -11.24 -0.56 -16.80
N ALA A 185 -10.23 -1.07 -16.12
CA ALA A 185 -10.45 -1.86 -14.91
C ALA A 185 -10.82 -0.91 -13.75
N LEU A 186 -11.97 -1.17 -13.13
CA LEU A 186 -12.50 -0.36 -12.04
C LEU A 186 -12.46 -1.13 -10.74
N MET A 187 -11.83 -0.55 -9.73
CA MET A 187 -11.72 -1.10 -8.39
C MET A 187 -12.43 -0.18 -7.39
N PHE A 188 -13.00 -0.78 -6.36
CA PHE A 188 -13.72 -0.04 -5.34
C PHE A 188 -13.27 -0.48 -3.95
N ASP A 189 -12.74 0.45 -3.17
CA ASP A 189 -12.15 0.18 -1.87
C ASP A 189 -12.98 0.80 -0.74
N VAL A 190 -13.38 -0.03 0.19
CA VAL A 190 -14.22 0.36 1.30
C VAL A 190 -13.55 0.21 2.67
N ASN A 191 -12.27 -0.09 2.68
CA ASN A 191 -11.39 -0.10 3.86
C ASN A 191 -12.03 -0.74 5.09
N GLU A 192 -12.51 -1.98 4.95
CA GLU A 192 -13.14 -2.78 6.02
C GLU A 192 -14.39 -2.15 6.67
N SER A 193 -15.10 -1.25 5.98
CA SER A 193 -16.18 -0.46 6.61
C SER A 193 -17.52 -1.18 6.66
N TRP A 194 -17.74 -2.22 5.89
CA TRP A 194 -19.02 -2.91 5.78
C TRP A 194 -19.14 -4.15 6.68
N ASN A 195 -20.40 -4.52 6.93
CA ASN A 195 -20.78 -5.88 7.30
C ASN A 195 -21.20 -6.65 6.03
N HIS A 196 -21.40 -7.96 6.20
CA HIS A 196 -21.73 -8.86 5.09
C HIS A 196 -23.00 -8.46 4.31
N ALA A 197 -24.06 -8.00 4.99
CA ALA A 197 -25.30 -7.61 4.33
C ALA A 197 -25.15 -6.30 3.54
N GLN A 198 -24.40 -5.33 4.09
CA GLN A 198 -24.06 -4.09 3.39
C GLN A 198 -23.20 -4.37 2.15
N ALA A 199 -22.13 -5.16 2.29
CA ALA A 199 -21.27 -5.52 1.19
C ALA A 199 -22.04 -6.13 0.01
N ALA A 200 -22.86 -7.15 0.27
CA ALA A 200 -23.66 -7.79 -0.78
C ALA A 200 -24.63 -6.82 -1.46
N ARG A 201 -25.27 -5.93 -0.69
CA ARG A 201 -26.24 -4.97 -1.23
C ARG A 201 -25.57 -3.86 -2.03
N TYR A 202 -24.49 -3.27 -1.50
CA TYR A 202 -23.79 -2.17 -2.16
C TYR A 202 -23.11 -2.62 -3.46
N VAL A 203 -22.36 -3.71 -3.39
CA VAL A 203 -21.70 -4.23 -4.58
C VAL A 203 -22.72 -4.64 -5.63
N GLY A 204 -23.81 -5.34 -5.22
CA GLY A 204 -24.87 -5.70 -6.15
C GLY A 204 -25.50 -4.48 -6.85
N ALA A 205 -25.74 -3.39 -6.12
CA ALA A 205 -26.28 -2.16 -6.69
C ALA A 205 -25.29 -1.47 -7.65
N ILE A 206 -23.99 -1.44 -7.34
CA ILE A 206 -22.97 -0.92 -8.25
C ILE A 206 -22.92 -1.78 -9.53
N GLU A 207 -22.98 -3.09 -9.38
CA GLU A 207 -22.93 -4.06 -10.48
C GLU A 207 -24.12 -4.02 -11.44
N GLU A 208 -25.21 -3.36 -11.08
CA GLU A 208 -26.32 -3.07 -12.01
C GLU A 208 -25.93 -2.00 -13.04
N HIS A 209 -24.92 -1.17 -12.76
CA HIS A 209 -24.51 -0.03 -13.58
C HIS A 209 -23.11 -0.16 -14.17
N LEU A 210 -22.19 -0.76 -13.40
CA LEU A 210 -20.76 -0.83 -13.72
C LEU A 210 -20.21 -2.24 -13.52
N ASP A 211 -19.19 -2.57 -14.30
CA ASP A 211 -18.42 -3.81 -14.14
C ASP A 211 -17.20 -3.54 -13.27
N LEU A 212 -17.22 -4.01 -12.02
CA LEU A 212 -16.10 -3.88 -11.10
C LEU A 212 -15.11 -5.02 -11.31
N THR A 213 -13.83 -4.67 -11.44
CA THR A 213 -12.74 -5.66 -11.45
C THR A 213 -12.59 -6.31 -10.09
N TRP A 214 -12.56 -5.50 -9.01
CA TRP A 214 -12.65 -6.00 -7.64
C TRP A 214 -13.28 -5.00 -6.68
N VAL A 215 -13.76 -5.53 -5.58
CA VAL A 215 -14.04 -4.79 -4.35
C VAL A 215 -12.93 -5.11 -3.33
N GLU A 216 -12.35 -4.06 -2.73
CA GLU A 216 -11.23 -4.14 -1.80
C GLU A 216 -11.72 -4.01 -0.38
N GLU A 217 -11.22 -4.90 0.49
CA GLU A 217 -11.52 -4.94 1.92
C GLU A 217 -13.02 -4.77 2.25
N PRO A 218 -13.94 -5.52 1.58
CA PRO A 218 -15.37 -5.33 1.81
C PRO A 218 -15.78 -5.64 3.26
N LEU A 219 -15.07 -6.55 3.91
CA LEU A 219 -15.27 -6.96 5.30
C LEU A 219 -13.96 -6.85 6.09
N ARG A 220 -14.05 -7.10 7.39
CA ARG A 220 -12.87 -7.12 8.25
C ARG A 220 -11.86 -8.18 7.82
N ARG A 221 -10.57 -7.86 7.86
CA ARG A 221 -9.47 -8.74 7.46
C ARG A 221 -9.45 -10.12 8.12
N TRP A 222 -10.07 -10.27 9.28
CA TRP A 222 -10.16 -11.55 10.00
C TRP A 222 -11.44 -12.34 9.70
N ASP A 223 -12.38 -11.79 8.91
CA ASP A 223 -13.64 -12.47 8.58
C ASP A 223 -13.53 -13.26 7.27
N ALA A 224 -12.66 -14.25 7.26
CA ALA A 224 -12.45 -15.11 6.10
C ALA A 224 -13.74 -15.86 5.68
N ALA A 225 -14.53 -16.32 6.65
CA ALA A 225 -15.79 -17.01 6.36
C ALA A 225 -16.83 -16.07 5.72
N GLY A 226 -16.92 -14.83 6.22
CA GLY A 226 -17.80 -13.81 5.64
C GLY A 226 -17.39 -13.42 4.23
N MET A 227 -16.09 -13.22 3.97
CA MET A 227 -15.57 -12.94 2.62
C MET A 227 -15.85 -14.11 1.66
N ALA A 228 -15.60 -15.35 2.07
CA ALA A 228 -15.90 -16.53 1.26
C ALA A 228 -17.40 -16.63 0.93
N ALA A 229 -18.29 -16.32 1.89
CA ALA A 229 -19.73 -16.29 1.65
C ALA A 229 -20.15 -15.11 0.74
N LEU A 230 -19.49 -13.96 0.83
CA LEU A 230 -19.75 -12.79 -0.02
C LEU A 230 -19.36 -13.07 -1.47
N ARG A 231 -18.22 -13.73 -1.70
CA ARG A 231 -17.72 -14.12 -3.02
C ARG A 231 -18.76 -14.86 -3.86
N GLY A 232 -19.62 -15.66 -3.24
CA GLY A 232 -20.72 -16.35 -3.92
C GLY A 232 -21.94 -15.47 -4.26
N LYS A 233 -21.94 -14.19 -3.88
CA LYS A 233 -23.09 -13.28 -4.03
C LYS A 233 -22.83 -12.09 -4.96
N ILE A 234 -21.58 -11.80 -5.28
CA ILE A 234 -21.16 -10.69 -6.12
C ILE A 234 -20.39 -11.21 -7.33
N ARG A 235 -20.29 -10.40 -8.39
CA ARG A 235 -19.49 -10.72 -9.58
C ARG A 235 -18.05 -10.22 -9.46
N ALA A 236 -17.86 -9.07 -8.82
CA ALA A 236 -16.56 -8.49 -8.58
C ALA A 236 -15.65 -9.46 -7.81
N ALA A 237 -14.39 -9.54 -8.17
CA ALA A 237 -13.40 -10.22 -7.37
C ALA A 237 -13.29 -9.58 -5.98
N ILE A 238 -12.86 -10.33 -4.97
CA ILE A 238 -12.54 -9.80 -3.65
C ILE A 238 -11.03 -9.66 -3.53
N ALA A 239 -10.56 -8.44 -3.26
CA ALA A 239 -9.17 -8.15 -2.94
C ALA A 239 -9.03 -7.80 -1.44
N SER A 240 -8.05 -8.39 -0.77
CA SER A 240 -7.76 -8.07 0.64
C SER A 240 -6.38 -8.57 1.06
N GLY A 241 -5.84 -8.01 2.14
CA GLY A 241 -4.59 -8.46 2.76
C GLY A 241 -3.58 -7.37 3.06
N GLU A 242 -3.77 -6.13 2.62
CA GLU A 242 -2.80 -5.04 2.78
C GLU A 242 -2.35 -4.82 4.24
N ASN A 243 -3.25 -5.06 5.17
CA ASN A 243 -3.06 -4.85 6.59
C ASN A 243 -2.65 -6.12 7.36
N LEU A 244 -2.42 -7.24 6.68
CA LEU A 244 -1.99 -8.50 7.30
C LEU A 244 -0.47 -8.54 7.47
N THR A 245 -0.02 -9.05 8.61
CA THR A 245 1.39 -9.14 8.98
C THR A 245 1.75 -10.59 9.32
N GLY A 246 2.73 -11.15 8.60
CA GLY A 246 3.10 -12.56 8.74
C GLY A 246 2.23 -13.51 7.91
N LEU A 247 2.82 -14.62 7.46
CA LEU A 247 2.14 -15.59 6.59
C LEU A 247 0.95 -16.27 7.27
N GLU A 248 1.02 -16.41 8.58
CA GLU A 248 -0.03 -17.01 9.40
C GLU A 248 -1.37 -16.25 9.32
N GLN A 249 -1.35 -14.95 9.07
CA GLN A 249 -2.56 -14.16 8.94
C GLN A 249 -3.22 -14.30 7.56
N TYR A 250 -2.46 -14.67 6.52
CA TYR A 250 -3.01 -14.94 5.19
C TYR A 250 -3.67 -16.31 5.08
N ARG A 251 -3.20 -17.31 5.86
CA ARG A 251 -3.71 -18.68 5.77
C ARG A 251 -5.23 -18.79 5.89
N PRO A 252 -5.90 -18.16 6.87
CA PRO A 252 -7.36 -18.26 6.97
C PRO A 252 -8.10 -17.77 5.72
N LEU A 253 -7.60 -16.72 5.05
CA LEU A 253 -8.18 -16.20 3.81
C LEU A 253 -8.02 -17.19 2.65
N LEU A 254 -6.84 -17.76 2.52
CA LEU A 254 -6.50 -18.70 1.45
C LEU A 254 -7.20 -20.06 1.65
N ASP A 255 -7.17 -20.61 2.86
CA ASP A 255 -7.80 -21.89 3.20
C ASP A 255 -9.34 -21.84 3.03
N ALA A 256 -9.94 -20.66 3.25
CA ALA A 256 -11.38 -20.45 3.06
C ALA A 256 -11.77 -20.07 1.62
N ASN A 257 -10.81 -19.91 0.69
CA ASN A 257 -11.05 -19.31 -0.64
C ASN A 257 -11.78 -17.96 -0.54
N ALA A 258 -11.35 -17.12 0.39
CA ALA A 258 -12.03 -15.88 0.75
C ALA A 258 -11.71 -14.71 -0.19
N VAL A 259 -10.60 -14.78 -0.90
CA VAL A 259 -10.10 -13.72 -1.78
C VAL A 259 -9.77 -14.26 -3.17
N ASP A 260 -9.84 -13.38 -4.16
CA ASP A 260 -9.45 -13.62 -5.55
C ASP A 260 -8.14 -12.91 -5.90
N VAL A 261 -7.82 -11.83 -5.19
CA VAL A 261 -6.58 -11.07 -5.30
C VAL A 261 -5.98 -10.89 -3.90
N VAL A 262 -4.75 -11.36 -3.73
CA VAL A 262 -4.03 -11.22 -2.46
C VAL A 262 -3.28 -9.91 -2.44
N GLN A 263 -3.63 -9.03 -1.51
CA GLN A 263 -2.95 -7.75 -1.36
C GLN A 263 -1.88 -7.80 -0.27
N VAL A 264 -0.84 -7.00 -0.45
CA VAL A 264 0.28 -6.89 0.50
C VAL A 264 0.69 -5.44 0.63
N GLY A 265 0.63 -4.89 1.84
CA GLY A 265 1.08 -3.52 2.08
C GLY A 265 2.59 -3.38 1.91
N ASN A 266 3.02 -2.38 1.17
CA ASN A 266 4.45 -2.12 0.94
C ASN A 266 5.25 -1.83 2.22
N VAL A 267 4.58 -1.28 3.22
CA VAL A 267 5.19 -0.97 4.53
C VAL A 267 5.71 -2.20 5.29
N TRP A 268 5.30 -3.40 4.88
CA TRP A 268 5.68 -4.65 5.54
C TRP A 268 6.99 -5.25 5.02
N GLY A 269 7.62 -4.64 4.02
CA GLY A 269 8.92 -5.04 3.51
C GLY A 269 8.88 -5.96 2.30
N ILE A 270 10.04 -6.09 1.69
CA ILE A 270 10.26 -6.84 0.45
C ILE A 270 10.22 -8.35 0.68
N THR A 271 10.91 -8.84 1.75
CA THR A 271 10.91 -10.27 2.08
C THR A 271 9.50 -10.77 2.41
N HIS A 272 8.71 -9.97 3.13
CA HIS A 272 7.31 -10.30 3.40
C HIS A 272 6.51 -10.43 2.11
N PHE A 273 6.60 -9.44 1.22
CA PHE A 273 5.93 -9.47 -0.07
C PHE A 273 6.29 -10.72 -0.89
N LEU A 274 7.58 -11.03 -1.02
CA LEU A 274 8.05 -12.20 -1.78
C LEU A 274 7.50 -13.52 -1.22
N ARG A 275 7.44 -13.64 0.11
CA ARG A 275 6.87 -14.82 0.78
C ARG A 275 5.37 -14.95 0.58
N VAL A 276 4.63 -13.85 0.70
CA VAL A 276 3.18 -13.83 0.45
C VAL A 276 2.88 -14.11 -1.02
N ALA A 277 3.64 -13.51 -1.95
CA ALA A 277 3.50 -13.77 -3.39
C ALA A 277 3.72 -15.26 -3.72
N THR A 278 4.73 -15.89 -3.12
CA THR A 278 5.00 -17.33 -3.28
C THR A 278 3.86 -18.17 -2.70
N LEU A 279 3.34 -17.81 -1.53
CA LEU A 279 2.22 -18.48 -0.90
C LEU A 279 0.95 -18.38 -1.78
N ALA A 280 0.61 -17.19 -2.25
CA ALA A 280 -0.51 -16.94 -3.14
C ALA A 280 -0.38 -17.70 -4.47
N HIS A 281 0.83 -17.74 -5.05
CA HIS A 281 1.10 -18.49 -6.27
C HIS A 281 0.83 -19.98 -6.11
N GLY A 282 1.14 -20.57 -4.95
CA GLY A 282 0.81 -21.97 -4.63
C GLY A 282 -0.69 -22.25 -4.53
N HIS A 283 -1.53 -21.20 -4.43
CA HIS A 283 -2.99 -21.28 -4.46
C HIS A 283 -3.58 -20.80 -5.79
N ASP A 284 -2.77 -20.64 -6.85
CA ASP A 284 -3.19 -20.08 -8.15
C ASP A 284 -3.80 -18.66 -8.06
N LEU A 285 -3.38 -17.86 -7.06
CA LEU A 285 -3.89 -16.52 -6.85
C LEU A 285 -2.88 -15.45 -7.27
N PRO A 286 -3.35 -14.36 -7.91
CA PRO A 286 -2.53 -13.20 -8.19
C PRO A 286 -2.29 -12.37 -6.93
N VAL A 287 -1.23 -11.55 -6.99
CA VAL A 287 -0.91 -10.55 -5.96
C VAL A 287 -1.01 -9.14 -6.51
N SER A 288 -1.39 -8.21 -5.63
CA SER A 288 -1.40 -6.77 -5.92
C SER A 288 -0.82 -6.02 -4.72
N PRO A 289 0.43 -5.52 -4.80
CA PRO A 289 0.99 -4.69 -3.74
C PRO A 289 0.25 -3.36 -3.61
N VAL A 290 -0.01 -2.96 -2.37
CA VAL A 290 -0.63 -1.68 -2.04
C VAL A 290 0.47 -0.66 -1.76
N ALA A 291 0.41 0.47 -2.46
CA ALA A 291 1.48 1.46 -2.51
C ALA A 291 1.82 2.08 -1.16
N PHE A 292 3.04 2.50 -1.07
CA PHE A 292 3.58 3.38 -0.05
C PHE A 292 4.75 4.15 -0.65
N ASN A 293 4.91 5.38 -0.25
CA ASN A 293 5.91 6.36 -0.68
C ASN A 293 7.12 5.78 -1.44
N ALA A 294 7.43 6.32 -2.61
CA ALA A 294 8.56 5.90 -3.46
C ALA A 294 8.52 4.42 -3.94
N ASN A 295 7.44 3.69 -3.71
CA ASN A 295 7.16 2.35 -4.25
C ASN A 295 8.31 1.32 -4.10
N PRO A 296 8.88 1.12 -2.91
CA PRO A 296 10.08 0.29 -2.75
C PRO A 296 9.84 -1.19 -3.13
N VAL A 297 8.62 -1.70 -2.96
CA VAL A 297 8.26 -3.09 -3.29
C VAL A 297 8.05 -3.30 -4.79
N ALA A 298 8.00 -2.23 -5.61
CA ALA A 298 7.86 -2.36 -7.07
C ALA A 298 9.00 -3.19 -7.69
N HIS A 299 10.22 -3.10 -7.15
CA HIS A 299 11.34 -3.94 -7.58
C HIS A 299 11.07 -5.43 -7.38
N ALA A 300 10.45 -5.81 -6.26
CA ALA A 300 10.09 -7.19 -5.99
C ALA A 300 8.85 -7.63 -6.80
N ALA A 301 7.92 -6.72 -7.02
CA ALA A 301 6.75 -6.96 -7.86
C ALA A 301 7.14 -7.33 -9.30
N ALA A 302 8.17 -6.69 -9.86
CA ALA A 302 8.70 -7.04 -11.18
C ALA A 302 9.26 -8.47 -11.27
N ALA A 303 9.63 -9.08 -10.13
CA ALA A 303 10.29 -10.38 -10.07
C ALA A 303 9.36 -11.56 -9.78
N VAL A 304 8.09 -11.32 -9.42
CA VAL A 304 7.15 -12.41 -9.09
C VAL A 304 6.28 -12.80 -10.28
N PRO A 305 6.00 -14.11 -10.48
CA PRO A 305 5.28 -14.58 -11.66
C PRO A 305 3.78 -14.29 -11.64
N ASN A 306 3.22 -14.03 -10.47
CA ASN A 306 1.78 -13.84 -10.25
C ASN A 306 1.40 -12.40 -9.89
N LEU A 307 2.23 -11.41 -10.29
CA LEU A 307 1.83 -10.02 -10.20
C LEU A 307 0.63 -9.75 -11.11
N LEU A 308 -0.44 -9.20 -10.54
CA LEU A 308 -1.58 -8.70 -11.31
C LEU A 308 -1.36 -7.24 -11.72
N THR A 309 -1.20 -6.39 -10.73
CA THR A 309 -1.01 -4.95 -10.89
C THR A 309 -0.49 -4.35 -9.58
N TYR A 310 0.00 -3.12 -9.63
CA TYR A 310 0.59 -2.40 -8.49
C TYR A 310 -0.18 -1.09 -8.25
N GLU A 311 -0.50 -0.78 -7.00
CA GLU A 311 -1.11 0.51 -6.66
C GLU A 311 -0.15 1.67 -6.89
N VAL A 312 -0.60 2.73 -7.54
CA VAL A 312 0.12 4.00 -7.65
C VAL A 312 -0.76 5.09 -7.04
N GLN A 313 -0.37 5.57 -5.85
CA GLN A 313 -1.18 6.54 -5.09
C GLN A 313 -0.92 7.98 -5.53
N ASP A 314 0.27 8.29 -6.04
CA ASP A 314 0.60 9.60 -6.57
C ASP A 314 1.67 9.49 -7.66
N LEU A 315 1.78 10.53 -8.48
CA LEU A 315 2.75 10.64 -9.57
C LEU A 315 3.97 11.48 -9.17
N SER A 316 4.11 11.80 -7.89
CA SER A 316 5.25 12.50 -7.29
C SER A 316 5.91 11.65 -6.20
N PHE A 317 7.08 12.09 -5.75
CA PHE A 317 7.83 11.44 -4.67
C PHE A 317 7.97 12.37 -3.46
N PRO A 318 8.24 11.81 -2.27
CA PRO A 318 8.46 12.60 -1.07
C PRO A 318 9.60 13.60 -1.24
N LEU A 319 9.48 14.74 -0.58
CA LEU A 319 10.49 15.80 -0.60
C LEU A 319 11.86 15.25 -0.13
N GLY A 320 12.92 15.59 -0.86
CA GLY A 320 14.28 15.13 -0.52
C GLY A 320 14.57 13.66 -0.82
N LEU A 321 13.66 12.94 -1.50
CA LEU A 321 13.93 11.62 -2.04
C LEU A 321 14.04 11.71 -3.57
N ASP A 322 15.26 11.53 -4.10
CA ASP A 322 15.46 11.34 -5.54
C ASP A 322 15.30 9.85 -5.86
N VAL A 323 14.20 9.50 -6.51
CA VAL A 323 13.80 8.12 -6.79
C VAL A 323 13.93 7.82 -8.28
N ASP A 324 14.74 6.83 -8.63
CA ASP A 324 14.98 6.42 -10.01
C ASP A 324 13.81 5.55 -10.54
N GLN A 325 12.65 6.16 -10.65
CA GLN A 325 11.42 5.56 -11.19
C GLN A 325 10.68 6.58 -12.05
N GLN A 326 9.95 6.09 -13.03
CA GLN A 326 9.06 6.89 -13.87
C GLN A 326 7.68 6.26 -13.94
N PHE A 327 6.65 7.10 -14.05
CA PHE A 327 5.27 6.65 -14.30
C PHE A 327 4.97 6.84 -15.79
N ASP A 328 4.81 5.74 -16.50
CA ASP A 328 4.55 5.74 -17.94
C ASP A 328 3.85 4.44 -18.37
N ASP A 329 3.18 4.45 -19.51
CA ASP A 329 2.41 3.32 -20.08
C ASP A 329 1.49 2.60 -19.06
N GLY A 330 0.97 3.36 -18.09
CA GLY A 330 0.06 2.86 -17.07
C GLY A 330 0.71 2.03 -15.98
N GLY A 331 1.97 2.29 -15.67
CA GLY A 331 2.70 1.59 -14.63
C GLY A 331 3.94 2.35 -14.15
N ILE A 332 4.80 1.61 -13.47
CA ILE A 332 6.09 2.07 -12.97
C ILE A 332 7.19 1.49 -13.87
N VAL A 333 8.04 2.35 -14.40
CA VAL A 333 9.28 1.99 -15.06
C VAL A 333 10.42 2.18 -14.06
N LEU A 334 10.98 1.09 -13.57
CA LEU A 334 12.09 1.10 -12.62
C LEU A 334 13.39 1.55 -13.32
N GLY A 335 14.21 2.31 -12.61
CA GLY A 335 15.51 2.77 -13.11
C GLY A 335 16.62 1.72 -13.03
N ASP A 336 17.81 2.15 -13.39
CA ASP A 336 19.01 1.30 -13.40
C ASP A 336 19.99 1.63 -12.26
N ARG A 337 19.66 2.61 -11.41
CA ARG A 337 20.49 2.96 -10.23
C ARG A 337 20.56 1.78 -9.26
N PRO A 338 21.75 1.46 -8.72
CA PRO A 338 21.92 0.36 -7.75
C PRO A 338 20.99 0.50 -6.53
N GLY A 339 20.59 -0.65 -6.00
CA GLY A 339 19.68 -0.71 -4.85
C GLY A 339 18.23 -0.45 -5.22
N LEU A 340 17.52 0.23 -4.34
CA LEU A 340 16.15 0.74 -4.57
C LEU A 340 16.12 1.96 -5.50
N GLY A 341 17.30 2.44 -5.94
CA GLY A 341 17.38 3.65 -6.73
C GLY A 341 17.03 4.93 -5.97
N ILE A 342 17.03 4.90 -4.64
CA ILE A 342 16.67 6.04 -3.80
C ILE A 342 17.94 6.72 -3.29
N ILE A 343 18.03 8.04 -3.48
CA ILE A 343 19.02 8.92 -2.85
C ILE A 343 18.29 9.85 -1.91
N VAL A 344 18.81 9.97 -0.68
CA VAL A 344 18.25 10.88 0.34
C VAL A 344 19.06 12.17 0.34
N ASP A 345 18.42 13.29 0.04
CA ASP A 345 18.99 14.62 0.24
C ASP A 345 18.78 15.05 1.69
N GLU A 346 19.79 14.83 2.52
CA GLU A 346 19.70 15.12 3.95
C GLU A 346 19.55 16.62 4.29
N SER A 347 19.76 17.50 3.32
CA SER A 347 19.50 18.94 3.50
C SER A 347 18.00 19.27 3.52
N LEU A 348 17.16 18.37 2.97
CA LEU A 348 15.71 18.51 2.86
C LEU A 348 14.93 17.60 3.81
N VAL A 349 15.64 16.75 4.57
CA VAL A 349 15.01 15.87 5.54
C VAL A 349 15.42 16.28 6.96
N THR A 350 14.62 15.92 7.95
CA THR A 350 14.91 16.23 9.36
C THR A 350 15.33 14.97 10.10
N SER A 351 16.27 15.11 11.03
CA SER A 351 16.51 14.07 12.04
C SER A 351 15.25 13.91 12.89
N ALA A 352 14.66 12.73 12.91
CA ALA A 352 13.43 12.45 13.61
C ALA A 352 13.67 11.41 14.69
N GLY A 353 12.87 11.47 15.76
CA GLY A 353 12.74 10.31 16.63
C GLY A 353 12.20 9.13 15.80
N ALA A 354 12.61 7.93 16.16
CA ALA A 354 12.21 6.70 15.44
C ALA A 354 10.69 6.43 15.44
N TRP A 355 9.95 7.12 16.31
CA TRP A 355 8.51 6.97 16.45
C TRP A 355 7.78 8.18 15.87
N VAL A 356 6.88 7.90 14.94
CA VAL A 356 5.93 8.89 14.43
C VAL A 356 4.59 8.56 15.06
N ALA A 357 4.02 9.50 15.80
CA ALA A 357 2.68 9.33 16.36
C ALA A 357 1.69 9.09 15.20
N PRO A 358 0.85 8.06 15.26
CA PRO A 358 -0.23 7.95 14.30
C PRO A 358 -1.11 9.20 14.44
N PRO A 359 -1.66 9.70 13.32
CA PRO A 359 -2.59 10.81 13.38
C PRO A 359 -3.77 10.42 14.30
N ALA A 360 -4.24 11.35 15.09
CA ALA A 360 -5.39 11.12 15.98
C ALA A 360 -6.70 10.89 15.22
N SER A 361 -6.66 11.00 13.90
CA SER A 361 -7.85 11.07 13.07
C SER A 361 -7.48 10.86 11.59
N GLY A 362 -8.48 10.69 10.75
CA GLY A 362 -8.30 10.43 9.32
C GLY A 362 -8.34 8.94 8.96
N PRO A 363 -7.74 8.51 7.85
CA PRO A 363 -7.83 7.15 7.33
C PRO A 363 -7.39 6.05 8.29
N HIS A 364 -6.50 6.39 9.22
CA HIS A 364 -5.94 5.44 10.20
C HIS A 364 -6.78 5.28 11.47
N VAL A 365 -7.83 6.07 11.64
CA VAL A 365 -8.71 6.04 12.80
C VAL A 365 -10.14 5.79 12.37
N ARG A 366 -10.67 4.65 12.77
CA ARG A 366 -12.04 4.30 12.42
C ARG A 366 -13.02 5.15 13.23
N PRO A 367 -13.96 5.86 12.58
CA PRO A 367 -15.03 6.58 13.28
C PRO A 367 -15.88 5.61 14.10
N GLU A 368 -16.34 6.04 15.29
CA GLU A 368 -17.14 5.20 16.20
C GLU A 368 -18.34 4.55 15.51
N ARG A 369 -18.95 5.24 14.54
CA ARG A 369 -20.12 4.77 13.81
C ARG A 369 -19.82 4.16 12.43
N ALA A 370 -18.57 4.01 12.05
CA ALA A 370 -18.20 3.54 10.70
C ALA A 370 -18.55 2.08 10.46
N ALA A 371 -18.61 1.28 11.49
CA ALA A 371 -18.77 -0.16 11.37
C ALA A 371 -20.16 -0.62 11.85
N LEU A 372 -20.64 -1.72 11.26
CA LEU A 372 -21.84 -2.44 11.71
C LEU A 372 -23.19 -1.76 11.41
N ARG A 373 -23.24 -0.81 10.48
CA ARG A 373 -24.52 -0.25 10.05
C ARG A 373 -25.18 -1.19 9.04
N LEU A 374 -26.38 -1.64 9.35
CA LEU A 374 -27.20 -2.40 8.41
C LEU A 374 -27.96 -1.49 7.44
N VAL A 375 -28.18 -0.25 7.82
CA VAL A 375 -28.89 0.77 7.04
C VAL A 375 -28.16 2.08 7.24
N ALA A 376 -28.09 2.91 6.22
CA ALA A 376 -27.63 4.28 6.38
C ALA A 376 -28.56 5.00 7.36
N GLU A 377 -27.98 5.68 8.35
CA GLU A 377 -28.74 6.57 9.22
C GLU A 377 -28.99 7.88 8.46
N PRO A 378 -30.23 8.39 8.40
CA PRO A 378 -30.56 9.62 7.66
C PRO A 378 -29.67 10.80 8.05
N ASP A 379 -29.41 10.97 9.34
CA ASP A 379 -28.59 12.05 9.89
C ASP A 379 -27.12 12.01 9.43
N VAL A 380 -26.66 10.86 8.95
CA VAL A 380 -25.30 10.68 8.43
C VAL A 380 -25.23 10.94 6.94
N ILE A 381 -26.31 10.64 6.22
CA ILE A 381 -26.47 10.95 4.80
C ILE A 381 -26.69 12.45 4.62
N ASP A 382 -27.51 13.03 5.50
CA ASP A 382 -27.89 14.44 5.46
C ASP A 382 -26.83 15.38 6.09
N ASP A 383 -25.82 14.86 6.79
CA ASP A 383 -24.67 15.66 7.24
C ASP A 383 -23.66 15.76 6.11
N PRO A 384 -23.66 16.87 5.34
CA PRO A 384 -22.75 17.05 4.20
C PRO A 384 -21.27 17.08 4.61
N THR A 385 -21.01 17.11 5.91
CA THR A 385 -19.65 17.14 6.45
C THR A 385 -19.18 15.77 6.96
N PHE A 386 -20.07 14.81 7.14
CA PHE A 386 -19.73 13.48 7.55
C PHE A 386 -19.65 12.54 6.32
N PRO A 387 -18.60 11.80 6.13
CA PRO A 387 -17.34 11.68 6.87
C PRO A 387 -16.21 12.58 6.31
N LEU A 388 -16.59 13.62 5.59
CA LEU A 388 -15.70 14.49 4.84
C LEU A 388 -15.03 15.57 5.70
N ARG A 389 -15.40 15.67 6.96
CA ARG A 389 -14.67 16.57 7.86
C ARG A 389 -13.24 16.10 8.00
N PRO A 390 -12.26 16.98 7.74
CA PRO A 390 -10.93 16.76 8.28
C PRO A 390 -11.11 16.54 9.77
N VAL A 391 -10.60 15.44 10.26
CA VAL A 391 -10.65 15.19 11.70
C VAL A 391 -9.58 16.06 12.31
N SER A 392 -9.98 17.03 13.13
CA SER A 392 -9.11 18.02 13.81
C SER A 392 -8.17 17.38 14.81
#